data_b9e329f73c434f8c42b2ede520c3b80b
#
_entry.id   b9e329f73c434f8c42b2ede520c3b80b
#
_cell.length_a   1.000
_cell.length_b   1.000
_cell.length_c   1.000
_cell.angle_alpha   90.00
_cell.angle_beta   90.00
_cell.angle_gamma   90.00
#
_symmetry.space_group_name_H-M   'P 1'
#
loop_
_entity.id
_entity.type
_entity.pdbx_description
1 polymer ?
#
loop_
_entity_poly.entity_id
_entity_poly.type
_entity_poly.pdbx_seq_one_letter_code
_entity_poly.pdbx_strand_id
1 'polypeptide(L)'
;AATVPAATPTFLPQPPTATSTPYTLDGFKEEYGQSLDNIKSFDVSEATFRSVYENQLYREKLLLEIAKDAPRTQEQVLARHILVQDGQLAGTVYALLASGQDFAETAKKYSQDTGSGANGGDLGWFGKGAMVAEFETAAFSQPIGEIGKPVQSQFGYHIIQVIAREERYLEAKFGEDY
;
A
#
# COMPACT_ATOMS: atom_id res chain seq x y z
N ALA A 1 -23.39 5.18 30.05
CA ALA A 1 -22.23 5.83 29.41
C ALA A 1 -21.15 4.76 29.25
N ALA A 2 -20.96 4.25 28.03
CA ALA A 2 -19.90 3.33 27.71
C ALA A 2 -18.66 4.14 27.35
N THR A 3 -17.60 4.01 28.14
CA THR A 3 -16.28 4.59 27.88
C THR A 3 -15.62 3.84 26.73
N VAL A 4 -15.38 4.53 25.63
CA VAL A 4 -14.58 4.04 24.53
C VAL A 4 -13.13 3.90 25.01
N PRO A 5 -12.47 2.74 24.90
CA PRO A 5 -11.07 2.62 25.27
C PRO A 5 -10.22 3.48 24.32
N ALA A 6 -9.35 4.30 24.90
CA ALA A 6 -8.39 5.11 24.17
C ALA A 6 -7.50 4.19 23.31
N ALA A 7 -7.37 4.50 22.02
CA ALA A 7 -6.49 3.80 21.12
C ALA A 7 -5.05 3.89 21.64
N THR A 8 -4.42 2.74 21.86
CA THR A 8 -3.00 2.65 22.20
C THR A 8 -2.18 3.22 21.05
N PRO A 9 -1.28 4.18 21.27
CA PRO A 9 -0.45 4.68 20.20
C PRO A 9 0.40 3.54 19.65
N THR A 10 0.18 3.17 18.41
CA THR A 10 1.03 2.21 17.69
C THR A 10 2.40 2.86 17.53
N PHE A 11 3.38 2.31 18.22
CA PHE A 11 4.77 2.74 18.12
C PHE A 11 5.24 2.40 16.71
N LEU A 12 5.35 3.42 15.86
CA LEU A 12 5.98 3.26 14.54
C LEU A 12 7.44 2.86 14.77
N PRO A 13 7.93 1.78 14.16
CA PRO A 13 9.35 1.44 14.23
C PRO A 13 10.14 2.63 13.69
N GLN A 14 10.98 3.22 14.50
CA GLN A 14 11.93 4.23 14.04
C GLN A 14 12.87 3.56 13.03
N PRO A 15 13.20 4.23 11.92
CA PRO A 15 14.21 3.72 11.01
C PRO A 15 15.49 3.48 11.84
N PRO A 16 16.22 2.39 11.58
CA PRO A 16 17.44 2.09 12.31
C PRO A 16 18.33 3.33 12.25
N THR A 17 18.69 3.83 13.41
CA THR A 17 19.66 4.93 13.53
C THR A 17 20.92 4.39 12.89
N ALA A 18 21.28 4.90 11.72
CA ALA A 18 22.54 4.57 11.08
C ALA A 18 23.65 4.98 12.06
N THR A 19 24.18 4.01 12.78
CA THR A 19 25.41 4.19 13.54
C THR A 19 26.48 4.36 12.49
N SER A 20 26.77 5.60 12.12
CA SER A 20 27.85 5.93 11.19
C SER A 20 29.17 5.61 11.88
N THR A 21 29.61 4.37 11.77
CA THR A 21 31.02 4.08 11.91
C THR A 21 31.67 4.85 10.76
N PRO A 22 32.58 5.81 11.02
CA PRO A 22 33.20 6.55 9.95
C PRO A 22 33.93 5.56 9.05
N TYR A 23 33.49 5.41 7.84
CA TYR A 23 34.08 4.53 6.85
C TYR A 23 35.44 5.16 6.48
N THR A 24 36.49 4.59 6.95
CA THR A 24 37.86 5.09 6.67
C THR A 24 38.39 4.48 5.37
N LEU A 25 39.26 5.20 4.68
CA LEU A 25 39.88 4.71 3.45
C LEU A 25 40.68 3.41 3.69
N ASP A 26 41.28 3.27 4.87
CA ASP A 26 42.05 2.08 5.20
C ASP A 26 41.16 0.88 5.51
N GLY A 27 40.02 1.09 6.21
CA GLY A 27 39.02 0.07 6.41
C GLY A 27 38.42 -0.40 5.07
N PHE A 28 38.17 0.52 4.15
CA PHE A 28 37.73 0.18 2.80
C PHE A 28 38.73 -0.69 2.04
N LYS A 29 40.02 -0.32 2.07
CA LYS A 29 41.06 -1.09 1.38
C LYS A 29 41.18 -2.52 1.93
N GLU A 30 41.05 -2.67 3.24
CA GLU A 30 41.11 -3.98 3.90
C GLU A 30 39.92 -4.86 3.47
N GLU A 31 38.69 -4.36 3.58
CA GLU A 31 37.49 -5.10 3.17
C GLU A 31 37.45 -5.40 1.66
N TYR A 32 37.90 -4.45 0.84
CA TYR A 32 38.00 -4.65 -0.60
C TYR A 32 39.05 -5.71 -0.93
N GLY A 33 40.20 -5.71 -0.26
CA GLY A 33 41.24 -6.74 -0.42
C GLY A 33 40.72 -8.14 -0.05
N GLN A 34 40.01 -8.27 1.06
CA GLN A 34 39.39 -9.54 1.49
C GLN A 34 38.38 -10.01 0.49
N SER A 35 37.54 -9.12 -0.05
CA SER A 35 36.55 -9.43 -1.06
C SER A 35 37.20 -9.91 -2.36
N LEU A 36 38.28 -9.27 -2.81
CA LEU A 36 39.04 -9.71 -3.98
C LEU A 36 39.64 -11.10 -3.81
N ASP A 37 40.19 -11.41 -2.62
CA ASP A 37 40.74 -12.73 -2.36
C ASP A 37 39.65 -13.84 -2.35
N ASN A 38 38.48 -13.52 -1.82
CA ASN A 38 37.35 -14.43 -1.85
C ASN A 38 36.87 -14.75 -3.27
N ILE A 39 36.77 -13.73 -4.16
CA ILE A 39 36.29 -13.95 -5.52
C ILE A 39 37.29 -14.65 -6.45
N LYS A 40 38.60 -14.57 -6.16
CA LYS A 40 39.63 -15.31 -6.90
C LYS A 40 39.37 -16.81 -6.92
N SER A 41 38.78 -17.35 -5.85
CA SER A 41 38.42 -18.76 -5.76
C SER A 41 37.32 -19.19 -6.74
N PHE A 42 36.56 -18.23 -7.28
CA PHE A 42 35.45 -18.46 -8.23
C PHE A 42 35.78 -18.08 -9.69
N ASP A 43 37.05 -17.83 -10.00
CA ASP A 43 37.53 -17.43 -11.34
C ASP A 43 36.88 -16.12 -11.86
N VAL A 44 36.52 -15.21 -10.95
CA VAL A 44 35.94 -13.92 -11.27
C VAL A 44 37.05 -12.86 -11.29
N SER A 45 37.14 -12.12 -12.41
CA SER A 45 38.13 -11.05 -12.53
C SER A 45 37.77 -9.84 -11.66
N GLU A 46 38.79 -9.10 -11.18
CA GLU A 46 38.59 -7.82 -10.47
C GLU A 46 37.74 -6.84 -11.30
N ALA A 47 37.93 -6.79 -12.61
CA ALA A 47 37.16 -5.93 -13.50
C ALA A 47 35.67 -6.28 -13.49
N THR A 48 35.34 -7.56 -13.51
CA THR A 48 33.95 -8.04 -13.41
C THR A 48 33.35 -7.68 -12.04
N PHE A 49 34.10 -7.94 -10.97
CA PHE A 49 33.67 -7.60 -9.62
C PHE A 49 33.39 -6.10 -9.47
N ARG A 50 34.32 -5.26 -9.91
CA ARG A 50 34.17 -3.80 -9.89
C ARG A 50 32.95 -3.36 -10.70
N SER A 51 32.73 -3.91 -11.88
CA SER A 51 31.60 -3.57 -12.73
C SER A 51 30.24 -3.87 -12.06
N VAL A 52 30.14 -4.98 -11.30
CA VAL A 52 28.93 -5.30 -10.54
C VAL A 52 28.63 -4.23 -9.49
N TYR A 53 29.64 -3.85 -8.70
CA TYR A 53 29.47 -2.82 -7.66
C TYR A 53 29.21 -1.44 -8.25
N GLU A 54 29.89 -1.06 -9.31
CA GLU A 54 29.66 0.22 -10.01
C GLU A 54 28.22 0.28 -10.55
N ASN A 55 27.74 -0.78 -11.16
CA ASN A 55 26.36 -0.86 -11.64
C ASN A 55 25.35 -0.75 -10.50
N GLN A 56 25.61 -1.40 -9.36
CA GLN A 56 24.74 -1.29 -8.18
C GLN A 56 24.71 0.16 -7.65
N LEU A 57 25.87 0.79 -7.50
CA LEU A 57 25.97 2.19 -7.05
C LEU A 57 25.29 3.17 -8.04
N TYR A 58 25.41 2.94 -9.34
CA TYR A 58 24.70 3.73 -10.34
C TYR A 58 23.18 3.56 -10.25
N ARG A 59 22.70 2.31 -10.02
CA ARG A 59 21.27 2.05 -9.81
C ARG A 59 20.75 2.74 -8.56
N GLU A 60 21.47 2.66 -7.45
CA GLU A 60 21.10 3.34 -6.20
C GLU A 60 21.05 4.86 -6.38
N LYS A 61 22.09 5.45 -6.97
CA LYS A 61 22.10 6.90 -7.26
C LYS A 61 20.98 7.32 -8.19
N LEU A 62 20.72 6.54 -9.23
CA LEU A 62 19.64 6.81 -10.16
C LEU A 62 18.28 6.73 -9.47
N LEU A 63 18.06 5.71 -8.63
CA LEU A 63 16.83 5.58 -7.85
C LEU A 63 16.65 6.75 -6.88
N LEU A 64 17.71 7.16 -6.18
CA LEU A 64 17.67 8.32 -5.28
C LEU A 64 17.35 9.61 -6.04
N GLU A 65 17.92 9.81 -7.23
CA GLU A 65 17.64 10.99 -8.04
C GLU A 65 16.23 10.99 -8.61
N ILE A 66 15.73 9.85 -9.10
CA ILE A 66 14.35 9.72 -9.58
C ILE A 66 13.35 9.87 -8.42
N ALA A 67 13.65 9.32 -7.24
CA ALA A 67 12.78 9.38 -6.08
C ALA A 67 12.85 10.71 -5.31
N LYS A 68 13.79 11.59 -5.66
CA LYS A 68 14.01 12.87 -4.96
C LYS A 68 12.77 13.75 -4.89
N ASP A 69 12.01 13.79 -5.97
CA ASP A 69 10.80 14.59 -6.11
C ASP A 69 9.52 13.76 -5.99
N ALA A 70 9.65 12.45 -5.74
CA ALA A 70 8.49 11.58 -5.55
C ALA A 70 7.84 11.86 -4.17
N PRO A 71 6.51 12.01 -4.12
CA PRO A 71 5.82 12.17 -2.85
C PRO A 71 6.07 10.93 -2.00
N ARG A 72 6.55 11.12 -0.76
CA ARG A 72 6.76 10.03 0.20
C ARG A 72 5.48 9.61 0.89
N THR A 73 4.43 10.39 0.74
CA THR A 73 3.11 10.13 1.28
C THR A 73 2.09 10.14 0.16
N GLN A 74 1.06 9.35 0.30
CA GLN A 74 -0.10 9.33 -0.58
C GLN A 74 -1.37 9.30 0.26
N GLU A 75 -2.37 10.07 -0.16
CA GLU A 75 -3.70 9.96 0.40
C GLU A 75 -4.22 8.53 0.15
N GLN A 76 -4.60 7.85 1.22
CA GLN A 76 -5.19 6.53 1.19
C GLN A 76 -6.56 6.53 1.87
N VAL A 77 -7.40 5.63 1.40
CA VAL A 77 -8.77 5.44 1.89
C VAL A 77 -8.91 4.02 2.41
N LEU A 78 -9.43 3.89 3.62
CA LEU A 78 -9.94 2.63 4.15
C LEU A 78 -11.43 2.56 3.81
N ALA A 79 -11.83 1.58 3.02
CA ALA A 79 -13.22 1.45 2.62
C ALA A 79 -13.69 0.00 2.55
N ARG A 80 -15.01 -0.16 2.54
CA ARG A 80 -15.69 -1.41 2.24
C ARG A 80 -16.72 -1.19 1.15
N HIS A 81 -17.04 -2.24 0.40
CA HIS A 81 -18.02 -2.15 -0.68
C HIS A 81 -18.88 -3.39 -0.83
N ILE A 82 -19.98 -3.22 -1.56
CA ILE A 82 -20.83 -4.29 -2.03
C ILE A 82 -20.93 -4.15 -3.54
N LEU A 83 -20.59 -5.20 -4.28
CA LEU A 83 -20.71 -5.26 -5.73
C LEU A 83 -21.94 -6.07 -6.13
N VAL A 84 -22.80 -5.51 -6.98
CA VAL A 84 -23.93 -6.21 -7.58
C VAL A 84 -24.03 -5.89 -9.07
N GLN A 85 -24.58 -6.81 -9.88
CA GLN A 85 -24.68 -6.62 -11.33
C GLN A 85 -25.88 -5.75 -11.74
N ASP A 86 -26.96 -5.80 -10.99
CA ASP A 86 -28.22 -5.16 -11.32
C ASP A 86 -28.42 -3.84 -10.57
N GLY A 87 -28.78 -2.77 -11.31
CA GLY A 87 -28.99 -1.45 -10.73
C GLY A 87 -30.24 -1.35 -9.82
N GLN A 88 -31.25 -2.17 -10.02
CA GLN A 88 -32.45 -2.21 -9.14
C GLN A 88 -32.06 -2.88 -7.82
N LEU A 89 -31.25 -3.96 -7.89
CA LEU A 89 -30.70 -4.60 -6.71
C LEU A 89 -29.77 -3.65 -5.95
N ALA A 90 -28.94 -2.89 -6.66
CA ALA A 90 -28.06 -1.87 -6.04
C ALA A 90 -28.88 -0.81 -5.27
N GLY A 91 -29.98 -0.33 -5.85
CA GLY A 91 -30.89 0.58 -5.18
C GLY A 91 -31.55 -0.04 -3.93
N THR A 92 -31.93 -1.31 -4.02
CA THR A 92 -32.48 -2.05 -2.87
C THR A 92 -31.45 -2.22 -1.75
N VAL A 93 -30.24 -2.65 -2.07
CA VAL A 93 -29.14 -2.81 -1.11
C VAL A 93 -28.80 -1.48 -0.45
N TYR A 94 -28.71 -0.41 -1.24
CA TYR A 94 -28.49 0.94 -0.72
C TYR A 94 -29.59 1.35 0.28
N ALA A 95 -30.88 1.12 -0.04
CA ALA A 95 -32.01 1.44 0.85
C ALA A 95 -31.95 0.63 2.17
N LEU A 96 -31.57 -0.64 2.10
CA LEU A 96 -31.37 -1.49 3.29
C LEU A 96 -30.29 -0.92 4.21
N LEU A 97 -29.15 -0.55 3.63
CA LEU A 97 -28.04 0.05 4.39
C LEU A 97 -28.41 1.43 4.98
N ALA A 98 -29.10 2.26 4.18
CA ALA A 98 -29.60 3.55 4.64
C ALA A 98 -30.64 3.44 5.76
N SER A 99 -31.37 2.31 5.85
CA SER A 99 -32.28 2.00 6.96
C SER A 99 -31.58 1.45 8.21
N GLY A 100 -30.24 1.32 8.18
CA GLY A 100 -29.43 0.90 9.34
C GLY A 100 -29.12 -0.60 9.36
N GLN A 101 -29.32 -1.34 8.27
CA GLN A 101 -28.85 -2.72 8.19
C GLN A 101 -27.33 -2.78 8.28
N ASP A 102 -26.82 -3.84 8.93
CA ASP A 102 -25.39 -4.06 9.04
C ASP A 102 -24.74 -4.25 7.67
N PHE A 103 -23.69 -3.49 7.42
CA PHE A 103 -23.00 -3.48 6.14
C PHE A 103 -22.33 -4.83 5.84
N ALA A 104 -21.67 -5.41 6.85
CA ALA A 104 -20.92 -6.65 6.65
C ALA A 104 -21.85 -7.84 6.36
N GLU A 105 -22.97 -7.94 7.07
CA GLU A 105 -23.98 -8.98 6.80
C GLU A 105 -24.66 -8.77 5.44
N THR A 106 -24.89 -7.51 5.06
CA THR A 106 -25.44 -7.18 3.75
C THR A 106 -24.44 -7.52 2.63
N ALA A 107 -23.14 -7.24 2.85
CA ALA A 107 -22.08 -7.61 1.91
C ALA A 107 -22.00 -9.13 1.71
N LYS A 108 -21.96 -9.90 2.78
CA LYS A 108 -21.95 -11.38 2.72
C LYS A 108 -23.14 -11.94 1.94
N LYS A 109 -24.29 -11.29 2.05
CA LYS A 109 -25.54 -11.77 1.43
C LYS A 109 -25.67 -11.40 -0.05
N TYR A 110 -25.25 -10.21 -0.42
CA TYR A 110 -25.55 -9.62 -1.73
C TYR A 110 -24.32 -9.38 -2.60
N SER A 111 -23.12 -9.25 -2.02
CA SER A 111 -21.94 -8.93 -2.80
C SER A 111 -21.55 -10.08 -3.72
N GLN A 112 -21.26 -9.74 -4.96
CA GLN A 112 -20.70 -10.66 -5.97
C GLN A 112 -19.18 -10.57 -6.04
N ASP A 113 -18.56 -9.68 -5.28
CA ASP A 113 -17.12 -9.68 -5.10
C ASP A 113 -16.72 -10.83 -4.17
N THR A 114 -16.15 -11.88 -4.76
CA THR A 114 -15.70 -13.06 -4.02
C THR A 114 -14.47 -12.79 -3.13
N GLY A 115 -13.72 -11.72 -3.41
CA GLY A 115 -12.54 -11.35 -2.64
C GLY A 115 -12.88 -10.72 -1.30
N SER A 116 -13.77 -9.72 -1.31
CA SER A 116 -14.11 -8.97 -0.09
C SER A 116 -15.47 -9.33 0.51
N GLY A 117 -16.42 -9.84 -0.30
CA GLY A 117 -17.80 -10.07 0.13
C GLY A 117 -17.92 -10.94 1.37
N ALA A 118 -17.17 -12.05 1.45
CA ALA A 118 -17.15 -12.95 2.61
C ALA A 118 -16.61 -12.27 3.89
N ASN A 119 -15.75 -11.27 3.71
CA ASN A 119 -15.15 -10.46 4.78
C ASN A 119 -15.93 -9.16 5.05
N GLY A 120 -17.23 -9.14 4.72
CA GLY A 120 -18.07 -7.97 4.96
C GLY A 120 -17.82 -6.79 4.01
N GLY A 121 -17.21 -7.06 2.87
CA GLY A 121 -16.89 -6.08 1.83
C GLY A 121 -15.62 -5.28 2.08
N ASP A 122 -14.81 -5.64 3.07
CA ASP A 122 -13.59 -4.92 3.45
C ASP A 122 -12.53 -5.00 2.33
N LEU A 123 -12.04 -3.82 1.91
CA LEU A 123 -11.00 -3.67 0.89
C LEU A 123 -9.64 -3.30 1.49
N GLY A 124 -9.60 -3.02 2.79
CA GLY A 124 -8.41 -2.46 3.43
C GLY A 124 -8.09 -1.05 2.94
N TRP A 125 -6.84 -0.62 3.18
CA TRP A 125 -6.32 0.65 2.73
C TRP A 125 -5.88 0.58 1.26
N PHE A 126 -6.27 1.58 0.47
CA PHE A 126 -5.81 1.72 -0.91
C PHE A 126 -5.58 3.18 -1.27
N GLY A 127 -4.59 3.41 -2.15
CA GLY A 127 -4.26 4.71 -2.71
C GLY A 127 -4.86 4.90 -4.10
N LYS A 128 -4.65 6.08 -4.67
CA LYS A 128 -5.05 6.40 -6.05
C LYS A 128 -4.34 5.48 -7.05
N GLY A 129 -5.07 5.05 -8.07
CA GLY A 129 -4.58 4.13 -9.10
C GLY A 129 -4.74 2.64 -8.77
N ALA A 130 -5.26 2.29 -7.58
CA ALA A 130 -5.47 0.90 -7.17
C ALA A 130 -6.82 0.33 -7.63
N MET A 131 -7.81 1.20 -7.84
CA MET A 131 -9.19 0.81 -8.18
C MET A 131 -9.59 1.36 -9.55
N VAL A 132 -10.73 0.91 -10.09
CA VAL A 132 -11.29 1.49 -11.32
C VAL A 132 -11.71 2.94 -11.09
N ALA A 133 -11.61 3.77 -12.12
CA ALA A 133 -11.73 5.23 -12.02
C ALA A 133 -13.04 5.70 -11.37
N GLU A 134 -14.15 5.06 -11.70
CA GLU A 134 -15.48 5.41 -11.18
C GLU A 134 -15.56 5.13 -9.67
N PHE A 135 -15.03 3.98 -9.25
CA PHE A 135 -14.96 3.59 -7.84
C PHE A 135 -14.04 4.54 -7.06
N GLU A 136 -12.85 4.78 -7.59
CA GLU A 136 -11.85 5.65 -6.98
C GLU A 136 -12.39 7.07 -6.79
N THR A 137 -12.99 7.65 -7.84
CA THR A 137 -13.59 8.98 -7.77
C THR A 137 -14.63 9.07 -6.65
N ALA A 138 -15.48 8.07 -6.51
CA ALA A 138 -16.48 8.03 -5.45
C ALA A 138 -15.85 7.86 -4.07
N ALA A 139 -14.92 6.92 -3.90
CA ALA A 139 -14.27 6.64 -2.62
C ALA A 139 -13.46 7.83 -2.09
N PHE A 140 -12.76 8.55 -2.97
CA PHE A 140 -11.96 9.71 -2.55
C PHE A 140 -12.76 11.01 -2.37
N SER A 141 -14.00 11.07 -2.87
CA SER A 141 -14.86 12.27 -2.76
C SER A 141 -15.94 12.20 -1.69
N GLN A 142 -16.43 10.99 -1.33
CA GLN A 142 -17.54 10.88 -0.39
C GLN A 142 -17.12 11.11 1.07
N PRO A 143 -18.05 11.58 1.94
CA PRO A 143 -17.79 11.74 3.37
C PRO A 143 -17.48 10.41 4.06
N ILE A 144 -16.63 10.49 5.11
CA ILE A 144 -16.30 9.34 5.95
C ILE A 144 -17.53 8.92 6.76
N GLY A 145 -17.79 7.62 6.83
CA GLY A 145 -18.88 7.01 7.58
C GLY A 145 -20.20 6.92 6.83
N GLU A 146 -20.39 7.66 5.76
CA GLU A 146 -21.63 7.65 4.99
C GLU A 146 -21.67 6.49 3.98
N ILE A 147 -22.90 6.00 3.70
CA ILE A 147 -23.13 5.04 2.63
C ILE A 147 -23.27 5.81 1.31
N GLY A 148 -22.34 5.59 0.40
CA GLY A 148 -22.35 6.19 -0.93
C GLY A 148 -23.51 5.67 -1.78
N LYS A 149 -24.03 6.52 -2.69
CA LYS A 149 -24.97 6.06 -3.71
C LYS A 149 -24.31 5.03 -4.61
N PRO A 150 -25.10 4.10 -5.20
CA PRO A 150 -24.55 3.11 -6.14
C PRO A 150 -23.78 3.77 -7.28
N VAL A 151 -22.54 3.33 -7.50
CA VAL A 151 -21.64 3.80 -8.55
C VAL A 151 -21.47 2.69 -9.58
N GLN A 152 -21.72 2.99 -10.85
CA GLN A 152 -21.59 2.03 -11.93
C GLN A 152 -20.15 1.98 -12.44
N SER A 153 -19.64 0.78 -12.67
CA SER A 153 -18.37 0.50 -13.34
C SER A 153 -18.53 -0.62 -14.37
N GLN A 154 -17.45 -1.02 -15.02
CA GLN A 154 -17.45 -2.20 -15.90
C GLN A 154 -17.75 -3.53 -15.17
N PHE A 155 -17.60 -3.58 -13.84
CA PHE A 155 -17.87 -4.77 -13.02
C PHE A 155 -19.30 -4.84 -12.48
N GLY A 156 -20.08 -3.78 -12.60
CA GLY A 156 -21.42 -3.66 -12.06
C GLY A 156 -21.59 -2.40 -11.22
N TYR A 157 -22.44 -2.48 -10.20
CA TYR A 157 -22.75 -1.37 -9.30
C TYR A 157 -22.09 -1.59 -7.93
N HIS A 158 -21.36 -0.60 -7.48
CA HIS A 158 -20.68 -0.58 -6.19
C HIS A 158 -21.43 0.31 -5.20
N ILE A 159 -21.75 -0.21 -4.03
CA ILE A 159 -22.18 0.57 -2.87
C ILE A 159 -20.98 0.66 -1.95
N ILE A 160 -20.45 1.88 -1.74
CA ILE A 160 -19.20 2.12 -1.08
C ILE A 160 -19.44 2.81 0.27
N GLN A 161 -18.69 2.43 1.30
CA GLN A 161 -18.58 3.17 2.54
C GLN A 161 -17.12 3.42 2.86
N VAL A 162 -16.74 4.68 2.97
CA VAL A 162 -15.42 5.09 3.43
C VAL A 162 -15.41 5.09 4.95
N ILE A 163 -14.45 4.37 5.54
CA ILE A 163 -14.29 4.24 7.00
C ILE A 163 -13.30 5.26 7.53
N ALA A 164 -12.22 5.47 6.80
CA ALA A 164 -11.19 6.44 7.15
C ALA A 164 -10.45 6.95 5.90
N ARG A 165 -9.78 8.10 6.05
CA ARG A 165 -8.92 8.70 5.02
C ARG A 165 -7.75 9.36 5.71
N GLU A 166 -6.54 9.07 5.26
CA GLU A 166 -5.31 9.64 5.80
C GLU A 166 -4.19 9.67 4.77
N GLU A 167 -3.24 10.56 4.97
CA GLU A 167 -1.98 10.50 4.24
C GLU A 167 -1.09 9.42 4.88
N ARG A 168 -0.71 8.43 4.08
CA ARG A 168 0.17 7.35 4.52
C ARG A 168 1.47 7.37 3.75
N TYR A 169 2.54 7.03 4.45
CA TYR A 169 3.82 6.81 3.80
C TYR A 169 3.70 5.68 2.79
N LEU A 170 4.21 5.93 1.59
CA LEU A 170 4.42 4.87 0.62
C LEU A 170 5.56 4.02 1.16
N GLU A 171 5.25 2.81 1.60
CA GLU A 171 6.30 1.84 1.88
C GLU A 171 7.07 1.59 0.58
N ALA A 172 8.35 1.96 0.59
CA ALA A 172 9.22 1.64 -0.52
C ALA A 172 9.35 0.12 -0.58
N LYS A 173 8.61 -0.52 -1.47
CA LYS A 173 8.80 -1.94 -1.83
C LYS A 173 10.10 -2.16 -2.62
N PHE A 174 11.11 -1.37 -2.32
CA PHE A 174 12.43 -1.48 -2.93
C PHE A 174 13.39 -2.01 -1.88
N GLY A 175 13.59 -3.32 -1.83
CA GLY A 175 14.76 -3.83 -1.14
C GLY A 175 14.64 -5.07 -0.26
N GLU A 176 13.57 -5.84 -0.29
CA GLU A 176 13.52 -7.10 0.48
C GLU A 176 13.80 -8.37 -0.34
N ASP A 177 14.00 -8.28 -1.66
CA ASP A 177 14.21 -9.43 -2.53
C ASP A 177 15.54 -9.35 -3.31
N TYR A 178 16.67 -9.16 -2.59
CA TYR A 178 17.99 -9.44 -3.17
C TYR A 178 18.88 -10.15 -2.16
#